data_5f4c6a72c2cfc5fc316bdcadd62933b1
#
_entry.id   5f4c6a72c2cfc5fc316bdcadd62933b1
#
_cell.length_a   1.000
_cell.length_b   1.000
_cell.length_c   1.000
_cell.angle_alpha   90.00
_cell.angle_beta   90.00
_cell.angle_gamma   90.00
#
_symmetry.space_group_name_H-M   'P 1'
#
loop_
_entity.id
_entity.type
_entity.pdbx_description
1 polymer ?
#
loop_
_entity_poly.entity_id
_entity_poly.type
_entity_poly.pdbx_seq_one_letter_code
_entity_poly.pdbx_strand_id
1 'polypeptide(L)'
;SFYGLILYLDLLQKDLILLKKLNPDVEQFLGIPKYFTYDVAYSGLGISIFITAFIFFGYLYSEKYKPAWLYKVFKTQAFSDGRFMFRILNGMLSAGISFHKASLILSKDYFKPGLRPFFKDLAELINKNRKLFVAFEKYNFPTIITADIKLSELSKTSFSDVTRALYQTCDTMYEKNIVYMVLQWRFMFWMIAMLVTV
;
A
#
# COMPACT_ATOMS: atom_id res chain seq x y z
N SER A 1 -16.99 -13.97 10.53
CA SER A 1 -16.54 -14.81 9.41
C SER A 1 -17.52 -14.64 8.25
N PHE A 2 -17.03 -14.62 7.04
CA PHE A 2 -17.81 -14.46 5.80
C PHE A 2 -18.91 -15.53 5.65
N TYR A 3 -18.63 -16.74 6.11
CA TYR A 3 -19.57 -17.86 6.14
C TYR A 3 -20.77 -17.57 7.07
N GLY A 4 -20.54 -16.88 8.17
CA GLY A 4 -21.62 -16.50 9.09
C GLY A 4 -22.58 -15.47 8.48
N LEU A 5 -22.09 -14.56 7.62
CA LEU A 5 -22.92 -13.58 6.93
C LEU A 5 -23.83 -14.24 5.89
N ILE A 6 -23.31 -15.22 5.14
CA ILE A 6 -24.08 -16.00 4.15
C ILE A 6 -25.18 -16.81 4.85
N LEU A 7 -24.84 -17.49 5.93
CA LEU A 7 -25.82 -18.25 6.74
C LEU A 7 -26.90 -17.33 7.35
N TYR A 8 -26.51 -16.15 7.80
CA TYR A 8 -27.44 -15.18 8.36
C TYR A 8 -28.39 -14.62 7.29
N LEU A 9 -27.89 -14.33 6.09
CA LEU A 9 -28.72 -13.89 4.96
C LEU A 9 -29.67 -14.99 4.46
N ASP A 10 -29.24 -16.25 4.45
CA ASP A 10 -30.08 -17.39 4.08
C ASP A 10 -31.20 -17.64 5.10
N LEU A 11 -30.92 -17.50 6.41
CA LEU A 11 -31.90 -17.55 7.48
C LEU A 11 -32.91 -16.40 7.39
N LEU A 12 -32.44 -15.16 7.22
CA LEU A 12 -33.31 -13.99 7.05
C LEU A 12 -34.23 -14.13 5.84
N GLN A 13 -33.76 -14.72 4.75
CA GLN A 13 -34.57 -14.94 3.57
C GLN A 13 -35.67 -15.98 3.81
N LYS A 14 -35.35 -17.10 4.50
CA LYS A 14 -36.32 -18.12 4.87
C LYS A 14 -37.40 -17.55 5.78
N ASP A 15 -37.02 -16.75 6.77
CA ASP A 15 -37.95 -16.10 7.68
C ASP A 15 -38.82 -15.07 6.95
N LEU A 16 -38.28 -14.32 5.99
CA LEU A 16 -39.02 -13.35 5.17
C LEU A 16 -40.03 -14.03 4.25
N ILE A 17 -39.67 -15.17 3.66
CA ILE A 17 -40.58 -16.00 2.83
C ILE A 17 -41.71 -16.57 3.70
N LEU A 18 -41.43 -17.01 4.92
CA LEU A 18 -42.42 -17.49 5.86
C LEU A 18 -43.39 -16.39 6.31
N LEU A 19 -42.86 -15.20 6.65
CA LEU A 19 -43.64 -14.02 7.01
C LEU A 19 -44.52 -13.54 5.86
N LYS A 20 -44.01 -13.58 4.62
CA LYS A 20 -44.77 -13.19 3.42
C LYS A 20 -45.94 -14.16 3.12
N LYS A 21 -45.77 -15.44 3.47
CA LYS A 21 -46.88 -16.43 3.41
C LYS A 21 -47.97 -16.19 4.45
N LEU A 22 -47.59 -15.65 5.62
CA LEU A 22 -48.51 -15.36 6.74
C LEU A 22 -49.22 -14.01 6.55
N ASN A 23 -48.54 -13.04 6.01
CA ASN A 23 -49.13 -11.70 5.77
C ASN A 23 -48.48 -11.05 4.52
N PRO A 24 -49.22 -10.90 3.40
CA PRO A 24 -48.69 -10.37 2.17
C PRO A 24 -48.24 -8.90 2.23
N ASP A 25 -48.72 -8.16 3.25
CA ASP A 25 -48.40 -6.75 3.42
C ASP A 25 -47.13 -6.48 4.27
N VAL A 26 -46.45 -7.53 4.72
CA VAL A 26 -45.25 -7.44 5.59
C VAL A 26 -44.11 -6.63 4.90
N GLU A 27 -44.00 -6.66 3.58
CA GLU A 27 -43.01 -5.88 2.83
C GLU A 27 -43.20 -4.37 3.00
N GLN A 28 -44.46 -3.90 3.08
CA GLN A 28 -44.77 -2.48 3.34
C GLN A 28 -44.48 -2.08 4.79
N PHE A 29 -44.69 -3.01 5.73
CA PHE A 29 -44.48 -2.76 7.16
C PHE A 29 -43.01 -2.72 7.56
N LEU A 30 -42.15 -3.53 6.91
CA LEU A 30 -40.72 -3.61 7.25
C LEU A 30 -39.87 -2.54 6.56
N GLY A 31 -40.46 -1.73 5.66
CA GLY A 31 -39.70 -0.66 4.95
C GLY A 31 -38.52 -1.19 4.13
N ILE A 32 -38.50 -2.49 3.82
CA ILE A 32 -37.42 -3.09 3.04
C ILE A 32 -37.52 -2.58 1.61
N PRO A 33 -36.52 -1.89 1.07
CA PRO A 33 -36.57 -1.41 -0.30
C PRO A 33 -36.81 -2.58 -1.25
N LYS A 34 -37.79 -2.45 -2.16
CA LYS A 34 -38.13 -3.46 -3.19
C LYS A 34 -36.93 -3.94 -4.02
N TYR A 35 -35.81 -3.19 -3.94
CA TYR A 35 -34.56 -3.45 -4.67
C TYR A 35 -33.55 -4.32 -3.89
N PHE A 36 -33.84 -4.71 -2.64
CA PHE A 36 -32.98 -5.60 -1.88
C PHE A 36 -33.33 -7.06 -2.22
N THR A 37 -33.25 -7.37 -3.50
CA THR A 37 -33.41 -8.74 -3.98
C THR A 37 -32.12 -9.52 -3.75
N TYR A 38 -32.26 -10.85 -3.63
CA TYR A 38 -31.15 -11.78 -3.48
C TYR A 38 -30.05 -11.57 -4.52
N ASP A 39 -30.46 -11.19 -5.74
CA ASP A 39 -29.56 -10.90 -6.87
C ASP A 39 -28.66 -9.68 -6.61
N VAL A 40 -29.15 -8.65 -5.92
CA VAL A 40 -28.34 -7.46 -5.57
C VAL A 40 -27.32 -7.80 -4.50
N ALA A 41 -27.67 -8.63 -3.50
CA ALA A 41 -26.74 -9.06 -2.47
C ALA A 41 -25.65 -9.96 -3.06
N TYR A 42 -25.99 -10.92 -3.94
CA TYR A 42 -25.00 -11.77 -4.62
C TYR A 42 -24.11 -11.02 -5.60
N SER A 43 -24.67 -10.08 -6.37
CA SER A 43 -23.86 -9.25 -7.26
C SER A 43 -22.91 -8.34 -6.48
N GLY A 44 -23.36 -7.75 -5.36
CA GLY A 44 -22.52 -6.97 -4.46
C GLY A 44 -21.37 -7.78 -3.86
N LEU A 45 -21.64 -9.03 -3.44
CA LEU A 45 -20.64 -9.98 -2.97
C LEU A 45 -19.64 -10.35 -4.06
N GLY A 46 -20.11 -10.66 -5.27
CA GLY A 46 -19.25 -10.97 -6.42
C GLY A 46 -18.32 -9.82 -6.77
N ILE A 47 -18.84 -8.59 -6.80
CA ILE A 47 -18.06 -7.37 -7.04
C ILE A 47 -17.02 -7.16 -5.92
N SER A 48 -17.40 -7.36 -4.65
CA SER A 48 -16.49 -7.21 -3.51
C SER A 48 -15.34 -8.22 -3.57
N ILE A 49 -15.62 -9.49 -3.88
CA ILE A 49 -14.60 -10.53 -4.05
C ILE A 49 -13.68 -10.17 -5.22
N PHE A 50 -14.24 -9.73 -6.34
CA PHE A 50 -13.46 -9.33 -7.52
C PHE A 50 -12.53 -8.15 -7.23
N ILE A 51 -13.04 -7.11 -6.57
CA ILE A 51 -12.23 -5.95 -6.14
C ILE A 51 -11.11 -6.39 -5.19
N THR A 52 -11.43 -7.24 -4.21
CA THR A 52 -10.42 -7.74 -3.24
C THR A 52 -9.35 -8.57 -3.94
N ALA A 53 -9.74 -9.47 -4.85
CA ALA A 53 -8.81 -10.24 -5.65
C ALA A 53 -7.95 -9.34 -6.55
N PHE A 54 -8.55 -8.35 -7.20
CA PHE A 54 -7.82 -7.39 -8.05
C PHE A 54 -6.78 -6.59 -7.24
N ILE A 55 -7.13 -6.11 -6.05
CA ILE A 55 -6.21 -5.42 -5.15
C ILE A 55 -5.08 -6.36 -4.71
N PHE A 56 -5.42 -7.60 -4.35
CA PHE A 56 -4.44 -8.59 -3.91
C PHE A 56 -3.45 -8.97 -5.02
N PHE A 57 -3.94 -9.27 -6.22
CA PHE A 57 -3.09 -9.54 -7.39
C PHE A 57 -2.29 -8.32 -7.82
N GLY A 58 -2.90 -7.13 -7.77
CA GLY A 58 -2.21 -5.86 -8.01
C GLY A 58 -1.06 -5.65 -7.03
N TYR A 59 -1.27 -5.96 -5.75
CA TYR A 59 -0.23 -5.89 -4.72
C TYR A 59 0.91 -6.88 -5.00
N LEU A 60 0.61 -8.15 -5.27
CA LEU A 60 1.63 -9.17 -5.61
C LEU A 60 2.42 -8.79 -6.87
N TYR A 61 1.73 -8.29 -7.90
CA TYR A 61 2.38 -7.81 -9.12
C TYR A 61 3.30 -6.62 -8.82
N SER A 62 2.85 -5.67 -8.01
CA SER A 62 3.63 -4.50 -7.63
C SER A 62 4.89 -4.86 -6.84
N GLU A 63 4.84 -5.87 -5.97
CA GLU A 63 6.02 -6.35 -5.22
C GLU A 63 7.11 -6.91 -6.15
N LYS A 64 6.71 -7.59 -7.21
CA LYS A 64 7.64 -8.20 -8.17
C LYS A 64 8.25 -7.18 -9.13
N TYR A 65 7.44 -6.26 -9.67
CA TYR A 65 7.86 -5.39 -10.77
C TYR A 65 8.12 -3.94 -10.34
N LYS A 66 7.56 -3.48 -9.19
CA LYS A 66 7.70 -2.12 -8.66
C LYS A 66 7.68 -1.04 -9.75
N PRO A 67 6.60 -0.92 -10.53
CA PRO A 67 6.54 0.09 -11.56
C PRO A 67 6.68 1.49 -10.95
N ALA A 68 7.41 2.38 -11.62
CA ALA A 68 7.74 3.71 -11.10
C ALA A 68 6.49 4.56 -10.71
N TRP A 69 5.34 4.33 -11.38
CA TRP A 69 4.09 5.02 -11.03
C TRP A 69 3.52 4.61 -9.67
N LEU A 70 3.87 3.42 -9.15
CA LEU A 70 3.33 2.90 -7.91
C LEU A 70 3.60 3.85 -6.73
N TYR A 71 4.81 4.38 -6.64
CA TYR A 71 5.17 5.31 -5.55
C TYR A 71 4.47 6.66 -5.65
N LYS A 72 4.06 7.04 -6.86
CA LYS A 72 3.25 8.24 -7.06
C LYS A 72 1.86 8.09 -6.45
N VAL A 73 1.28 6.89 -6.56
CA VAL A 73 -0.08 6.58 -6.04
C VAL A 73 -0.01 6.16 -4.57
N PHE A 74 0.91 5.26 -4.22
CA PHE A 74 1.02 4.67 -2.89
C PHE A 74 2.27 5.17 -2.14
N LYS A 75 2.21 6.39 -1.62
CA LYS A 75 3.32 7.00 -0.87
C LYS A 75 3.74 6.17 0.35
N THR A 76 2.79 5.54 1.04
CA THR A 76 3.07 4.66 2.19
C THR A 76 3.99 3.51 1.81
N GLN A 77 3.80 2.94 0.61
CA GLN A 77 4.66 1.87 0.09
C GLN A 77 6.07 2.38 -0.19
N ALA A 78 6.20 3.60 -0.74
CA ALA A 78 7.51 4.20 -0.98
C ALA A 78 8.29 4.44 0.32
N PHE A 79 7.62 4.88 1.39
CA PHE A 79 8.25 5.04 2.72
C PHE A 79 8.60 3.71 3.36
N SER A 80 7.75 2.68 3.23
CA SER A 80 8.05 1.32 3.69
C SER A 80 9.30 0.77 3.00
N ASP A 81 9.36 0.86 1.68
CA ASP A 81 10.51 0.38 0.91
C ASP A 81 11.76 1.21 1.20
N GLY A 82 11.63 2.53 1.34
CA GLY A 82 12.70 3.43 1.73
C GLY A 82 13.29 3.07 3.09
N ARG A 83 12.44 2.83 4.09
CA ARG A 83 12.85 2.42 5.43
C ARG A 83 13.76 1.19 5.40
N PHE A 84 13.33 0.13 4.72
CA PHE A 84 14.12 -1.10 4.60
C PHE A 84 15.41 -0.88 3.80
N MET A 85 15.32 -0.19 2.69
CA MET A 85 16.43 0.10 1.81
C MET A 85 17.53 0.89 2.54
N PHE A 86 17.18 2.01 3.16
CA PHE A 86 18.16 2.85 3.86
C PHE A 86 18.72 2.19 5.10
N ARG A 87 17.94 1.35 5.80
CA ARG A 87 18.45 0.56 6.93
C ARG A 87 19.55 -0.41 6.49
N ILE A 88 19.33 -1.12 5.37
CA ILE A 88 20.33 -2.06 4.84
C ILE A 88 21.55 -1.30 4.33
N LEU A 89 21.36 -0.23 3.56
CA LEU A 89 22.45 0.61 3.07
C LEU A 89 23.29 1.17 4.24
N ASN A 90 22.65 1.72 5.25
CA ASN A 90 23.34 2.23 6.43
C ASN A 90 24.15 1.13 7.14
N GLY A 91 23.59 -0.07 7.28
CA GLY A 91 24.33 -1.22 7.85
C GLY A 91 25.57 -1.59 7.04
N MET A 92 25.43 -1.64 5.70
CA MET A 92 26.57 -1.93 4.82
C MET A 92 27.66 -0.85 4.87
N LEU A 93 27.27 0.43 4.87
CA LEU A 93 28.19 1.55 4.95
C LEU A 93 28.90 1.58 6.33
N SER A 94 28.18 1.30 7.41
CA SER A 94 28.76 1.19 8.75
C SER A 94 29.73 0.02 8.88
N ALA A 95 29.56 -1.04 8.08
CA ALA A 95 30.50 -2.15 7.97
C ALA A 95 31.70 -1.83 7.04
N GLY A 96 31.84 -0.59 6.57
CA GLY A 96 32.96 -0.18 5.71
C GLY A 96 32.80 -0.53 4.23
N ILE A 97 31.62 -1.02 3.81
CA ILE A 97 31.37 -1.30 2.39
C ILE A 97 31.10 0.03 1.68
N SER A 98 31.80 0.31 0.57
CA SER A 98 31.58 1.53 -0.19
C SER A 98 30.16 1.57 -0.77
N PHE A 99 29.59 2.76 -0.94
CA PHE A 99 28.23 2.96 -1.43
C PHE A 99 28.01 2.33 -2.81
N HIS A 100 29.00 2.42 -3.70
CA HIS A 100 28.97 1.76 -5.00
C HIS A 100 28.89 0.23 -4.88
N LYS A 101 29.74 -0.38 -4.04
CA LYS A 101 29.74 -1.83 -3.82
C LYS A 101 28.44 -2.30 -3.16
N ALA A 102 27.93 -1.56 -2.19
CA ALA A 102 26.63 -1.83 -1.57
C ALA A 102 25.50 -1.81 -2.60
N SER A 103 25.44 -0.80 -3.47
CA SER A 103 24.45 -0.71 -4.53
C SER A 103 24.56 -1.87 -5.54
N LEU A 104 25.76 -2.32 -5.90
CA LEU A 104 25.98 -3.48 -6.76
C LEU A 104 25.48 -4.78 -6.11
N ILE A 105 25.75 -5.00 -4.84
CA ILE A 105 25.27 -6.18 -4.10
C ILE A 105 23.73 -6.16 -4.09
N LEU A 106 23.12 -5.01 -3.72
CA LEU A 106 21.67 -4.89 -3.65
C LEU A 106 20.99 -5.01 -5.03
N SER A 107 21.67 -4.66 -6.12
CA SER A 107 21.14 -4.85 -7.47
C SER A 107 20.96 -6.34 -7.84
N LYS A 108 21.73 -7.22 -7.22
CA LYS A 108 21.68 -8.67 -7.46
C LYS A 108 20.79 -9.39 -6.44
N ASP A 109 21.02 -9.12 -5.16
CA ASP A 109 20.56 -9.95 -4.05
C ASP A 109 19.51 -9.27 -3.15
N TYR A 110 19.01 -8.08 -3.55
CA TYR A 110 17.99 -7.43 -2.76
C TYR A 110 16.71 -8.27 -2.69
N PHE A 111 16.16 -8.44 -1.48
CA PHE A 111 15.01 -9.32 -1.23
C PHE A 111 13.74 -8.90 -1.98
N LYS A 112 13.60 -7.62 -2.36
CA LYS A 112 12.51 -7.11 -3.20
C LYS A 112 12.99 -6.98 -4.66
N PRO A 113 12.68 -7.94 -5.53
CA PRO A 113 13.19 -7.97 -6.91
C PRO A 113 12.87 -6.71 -7.72
N GLY A 114 11.70 -6.10 -7.46
CA GLY A 114 11.26 -4.87 -8.15
C GLY A 114 12.14 -3.65 -7.90
N LEU A 115 12.97 -3.63 -6.84
CA LEU A 115 13.91 -2.54 -6.57
C LEU A 115 15.34 -2.83 -7.07
N ARG A 116 15.62 -4.01 -7.54
CA ARG A 116 16.96 -4.34 -8.10
C ARG A 116 17.37 -3.42 -9.26
N PRO A 117 16.48 -3.08 -10.22
CA PRO A 117 16.81 -2.12 -11.27
C PRO A 117 17.20 -0.74 -10.75
N PHE A 118 16.52 -0.26 -9.68
CA PHE A 118 16.86 0.98 -9.01
C PHE A 118 18.30 0.98 -8.48
N PHE A 119 18.71 -0.10 -7.79
CA PHE A 119 20.07 -0.22 -7.28
C PHE A 119 21.11 -0.33 -8.40
N LYS A 120 20.76 -0.95 -9.51
CA LYS A 120 21.61 -1.01 -10.71
C LYS A 120 21.83 0.39 -11.28
N ASP A 121 20.76 1.16 -11.49
CA ASP A 121 20.84 2.54 -11.95
C ASP A 121 21.66 3.41 -10.98
N LEU A 122 21.48 3.22 -9.66
CA LEU A 122 22.22 3.93 -8.63
C LEU A 122 23.72 3.63 -8.72
N ALA A 123 24.11 2.37 -8.86
CA ALA A 123 25.50 1.99 -9.03
C ALA A 123 26.13 2.58 -10.31
N GLU A 124 25.36 2.62 -11.41
CA GLU A 124 25.82 3.24 -12.67
C GLU A 124 26.00 4.75 -12.52
N LEU A 125 25.11 5.45 -11.82
CA LEU A 125 25.25 6.90 -11.58
C LEU A 125 26.49 7.22 -10.76
N ILE A 126 26.77 6.42 -9.72
CA ILE A 126 27.96 6.56 -8.89
C ILE A 126 29.22 6.38 -9.76
N ASN A 127 29.26 5.33 -10.56
CA ASN A 127 30.40 5.05 -11.44
C ASN A 127 30.65 6.17 -12.48
N LYS A 128 29.57 6.79 -12.97
CA LYS A 128 29.62 7.91 -13.91
C LYS A 128 29.82 9.28 -13.22
N ASN A 129 30.00 9.29 -11.91
CA ASN A 129 30.10 10.51 -11.08
C ASN A 129 28.94 11.49 -11.29
N ARG A 130 27.73 10.94 -11.49
CA ARG A 130 26.50 11.70 -11.70
C ARG A 130 25.72 11.84 -10.40
N LYS A 131 24.80 12.81 -10.38
CA LYS A 131 23.96 13.10 -9.22
C LYS A 131 22.99 11.94 -8.91
N LEU A 132 22.99 11.50 -7.67
CA LEU A 132 22.21 10.31 -7.22
C LEU A 132 20.71 10.59 -7.17
N PHE A 133 20.31 11.83 -6.85
CA PHE A 133 18.88 12.18 -6.77
C PHE A 133 18.13 11.86 -8.07
N VAL A 134 18.81 11.83 -9.23
CA VAL A 134 18.22 11.49 -10.53
C VAL A 134 17.62 10.07 -10.53
N ALA A 135 18.25 9.11 -9.84
CA ALA A 135 17.66 7.76 -9.69
C ALA A 135 16.37 7.82 -8.87
N PHE A 136 16.35 8.56 -7.78
CA PHE A 136 15.16 8.68 -6.92
C PHE A 136 13.99 9.37 -7.62
N GLU A 137 14.26 10.40 -8.42
CA GLU A 137 13.25 11.06 -9.27
C GLU A 137 12.70 10.09 -10.34
N LYS A 138 13.57 9.35 -11.03
CA LYS A 138 13.20 8.36 -12.05
C LYS A 138 12.22 7.31 -11.50
N TYR A 139 12.42 6.89 -10.26
CA TYR A 139 11.56 5.88 -9.61
C TYR A 139 10.43 6.49 -8.79
N ASN A 140 10.16 7.80 -8.93
CA ASN A 140 9.09 8.53 -8.25
C ASN A 140 9.08 8.36 -6.72
N PHE A 141 10.25 8.35 -6.10
CA PHE A 141 10.32 8.43 -4.64
C PHE A 141 9.70 9.74 -4.15
N PRO A 142 9.12 9.77 -2.94
CA PRO A 142 8.55 10.98 -2.37
C PRO A 142 9.54 12.15 -2.39
N THR A 143 9.03 13.36 -2.67
CA THR A 143 9.84 14.57 -2.82
C THR A 143 10.71 14.87 -1.60
N ILE A 144 10.27 14.50 -0.41
CA ILE A 144 11.05 14.67 0.82
C ILE A 144 12.35 13.85 0.77
N ILE A 145 12.30 12.60 0.32
CA ILE A 145 13.50 11.74 0.17
C ILE A 145 14.43 12.32 -0.89
N THR A 146 13.88 12.71 -2.02
CA THR A 146 14.65 13.26 -3.14
C THR A 146 15.30 14.59 -2.77
N ALA A 147 14.61 15.44 -2.01
CA ALA A 147 15.13 16.70 -1.52
C ALA A 147 16.28 16.52 -0.52
N ASP A 148 16.14 15.60 0.43
CA ASP A 148 17.18 15.30 1.41
C ASP A 148 18.47 14.79 0.73
N ILE A 149 18.34 13.93 -0.28
CA ILE A 149 19.48 13.45 -1.07
C ILE A 149 20.13 14.60 -1.84
N LYS A 150 19.32 15.48 -2.44
CA LYS A 150 19.82 16.64 -3.17
C LYS A 150 20.58 17.60 -2.27
N LEU A 151 20.07 17.85 -1.07
CA LEU A 151 20.74 18.66 -0.06
C LEU A 151 22.05 18.04 0.41
N SER A 152 22.06 16.72 0.62
CA SER A 152 23.25 15.99 1.06
C SER A 152 24.37 16.01 0.01
N GLU A 153 24.04 15.92 -1.26
CA GLU A 153 25.03 16.06 -2.35
C GLU A 153 25.64 17.45 -2.41
N LEU A 154 24.85 18.49 -2.10
CA LEU A 154 25.33 19.87 -2.06
C LEU A 154 26.22 20.13 -0.83
N SER A 155 25.85 19.58 0.32
CA SER A 155 26.58 19.77 1.60
C SER A 155 27.81 18.87 1.76
N LYS A 156 28.05 17.95 0.81
CA LYS A 156 29.13 16.94 0.89
C LYS A 156 29.10 16.12 2.17
N THR A 157 27.91 15.87 2.72
CA THR A 157 27.70 15.09 3.92
C THR A 157 28.07 13.63 3.69
N SER A 158 28.54 12.94 4.71
CA SER A 158 28.83 11.49 4.65
C SER A 158 27.58 10.69 4.23
N PHE A 159 27.73 9.77 3.29
CA PHE A 159 26.61 8.91 2.86
C PHE A 159 26.05 8.05 4.00
N SER A 160 26.84 7.71 4.99
CA SER A 160 26.38 6.99 6.18
C SER A 160 25.39 7.83 6.98
N ASP A 161 25.70 9.12 7.20
CA ASP A 161 24.82 10.02 7.96
C ASP A 161 23.54 10.31 7.18
N VAL A 162 23.65 10.48 5.85
CA VAL A 162 22.51 10.67 4.96
C VAL A 162 21.57 9.48 4.98
N THR A 163 22.10 8.27 4.85
CA THR A 163 21.27 7.05 4.87
C THR A 163 20.61 6.82 6.22
N ARG A 164 21.28 7.20 7.32
CA ARG A 164 20.69 7.17 8.67
C ARG A 164 19.55 8.17 8.80
N ALA A 165 19.74 9.41 8.39
CA ALA A 165 18.71 10.44 8.40
C ALA A 165 17.50 10.05 7.54
N LEU A 166 17.74 9.55 6.31
CA LEU A 166 16.70 9.08 5.41
C LEU A 166 15.92 7.89 5.97
N TYR A 167 16.60 6.97 6.65
CA TYR A 167 15.92 5.88 7.37
C TYR A 167 14.95 6.45 8.41
N GLN A 168 15.39 7.38 9.25
CA GLN A 168 14.56 7.99 10.29
C GLN A 168 13.37 8.77 9.69
N THR A 169 13.61 9.53 8.61
CA THR A 169 12.57 10.25 7.88
C THR A 169 11.53 9.26 7.32
N CYS A 170 11.98 8.19 6.67
CA CYS A 170 11.07 7.18 6.11
C CYS A 170 10.28 6.45 7.19
N ASP A 171 10.91 6.13 8.33
CA ASP A 171 10.27 5.46 9.46
C ASP A 171 9.17 6.33 10.06
N THR A 172 9.47 7.57 10.38
CA THR A 172 8.49 8.55 10.90
C THR A 172 7.33 8.79 9.93
N MET A 173 7.62 8.95 8.63
CA MET A 173 6.58 9.17 7.62
C MET A 173 5.73 7.92 7.37
N TYR A 174 6.32 6.74 7.44
CA TYR A 174 5.59 5.48 7.35
C TYR A 174 4.60 5.32 8.51
N GLU A 175 5.04 5.55 9.74
CA GLU A 175 4.17 5.48 10.93
C GLU A 175 3.01 6.49 10.85
N LYS A 176 3.30 7.75 10.50
CA LYS A 176 2.26 8.77 10.29
C LYS A 176 1.25 8.34 9.23
N ASN A 177 1.71 7.82 8.10
CA ASN A 177 0.81 7.41 7.02
C ASN A 177 -0.04 6.20 7.40
N ILE A 178 0.47 5.26 8.19
CA ILE A 178 -0.33 4.14 8.72
C ILE A 178 -1.43 4.66 9.63
N VAL A 179 -1.11 5.56 10.55
CA VAL A 179 -2.11 6.15 11.46
C VAL A 179 -3.21 6.84 10.66
N TYR A 180 -2.87 7.66 9.65
CA TYR A 180 -3.85 8.30 8.77
C TYR A 180 -4.70 7.29 8.01
N MET A 181 -4.09 6.23 7.48
CA MET A 181 -4.80 5.17 6.76
C MET A 181 -5.80 4.45 7.68
N VAL A 182 -5.41 4.10 8.90
CA VAL A 182 -6.29 3.47 9.89
C VAL A 182 -7.46 4.40 10.25
N LEU A 183 -7.20 5.70 10.44
CA LEU A 183 -8.26 6.69 10.71
C LEU A 183 -9.23 6.81 9.54
N GLN A 184 -8.73 6.85 8.30
CA GLN A 184 -9.58 6.88 7.11
C GLN A 184 -10.45 5.62 6.98
N TRP A 185 -9.88 4.44 7.24
CA TRP A 185 -10.64 3.19 7.24
C TRP A 185 -11.71 3.17 8.33
N ARG A 186 -11.41 3.63 9.55
CA ARG A 186 -12.40 3.78 10.62
C ARG A 186 -13.53 4.71 10.20
N PHE A 187 -13.21 5.85 9.62
CA PHE A 187 -14.22 6.79 9.12
C PHE A 187 -15.09 6.17 8.03
N MET A 188 -14.49 5.48 7.06
CA MET A 188 -15.24 4.76 6.01
C MET A 188 -16.18 3.70 6.60
N PHE A 189 -15.71 2.91 7.58
CA PHE A 189 -16.56 1.93 8.27
C PHE A 189 -17.74 2.59 8.98
N TRP A 190 -17.51 3.72 9.65
CA TRP A 190 -18.59 4.47 10.30
C TRP A 190 -19.61 5.01 9.28
N MET A 191 -19.15 5.54 8.15
CA MET A 191 -20.03 6.00 7.08
C MET A 191 -20.88 4.87 6.49
N ILE A 192 -20.26 3.71 6.24
CA ILE A 192 -20.97 2.52 5.74
C ILE A 192 -21.99 2.03 6.79
N ALA A 193 -21.62 1.98 8.07
CA ALA A 193 -22.52 1.57 9.13
C ALA A 193 -23.73 2.53 9.23
N MET A 194 -23.52 3.84 9.12
CA MET A 194 -24.63 4.81 9.09
C MET A 194 -25.55 4.61 7.88
N LEU A 195 -24.99 4.32 6.70
CA LEU A 195 -25.79 4.08 5.49
C LEU A 195 -26.64 2.79 5.57
N VAL A 196 -26.20 1.81 6.36
CA VAL A 196 -26.92 0.56 6.55
C VAL A 196 -28.01 0.66 7.63
N THR A 197 -27.89 1.62 8.56
CA THR A 197 -28.84 1.82 9.68
C THR A 197 -29.94 2.84 9.39
N VAL A 198 -29.90 3.53 8.25
CA VAL A 198 -30.95 4.42 7.73
C VAL A 198 -31.78 3.70 6.67
#